data_c806ec03226c107c3d59c444729ca3ea
#
_entry.id   c806ec03226c107c3d59c444729ca3ea
#
_cell.length_a   1.000
_cell.length_b   1.000
_cell.length_c   1.000
_cell.angle_alpha   90.00
_cell.angle_beta   90.00
_cell.angle_gamma   90.00
#
_symmetry.space_group_name_H-M   'P 1'
#
loop_
_entity.id
_entity.type
_entity.pdbx_description
1 polymer ?
#
loop_
_entity_poly.entity_id
_entity_poly.type
_entity_poly.pdbx_seq_one_letter_code
_entity_poly.pdbx_strand_id
1 'polypeptide(L)'
;VNKVDVVTQIGDALTKIDALLSDPKFSYRNPKWQQLFALRKHLDDQQRQLVQGIFADDSPEFDRIAKELGDASESLEKVAGDIAKLGTAL
;
A
#
# COMPACT_ATOMS: atom_id res chain seq x y z
N VAL A 1 0.30 18.51 3.29
CA VAL A 1 0.37 17.13 3.77
C VAL A 1 1.40 17.05 4.87
N ASN A 2 1.01 16.61 6.05
CA ASN A 2 1.92 16.47 7.16
C ASN A 2 2.21 14.99 7.46
N LYS A 3 3.17 14.77 8.37
CA LYS A 3 3.61 13.41 8.73
C LYS A 3 2.45 12.55 9.23
N VAL A 4 1.57 13.09 10.07
CA VAL A 4 0.44 12.35 10.63
C VAL A 4 -0.50 11.88 9.53
N ASP A 5 -0.78 12.75 8.54
CA ASP A 5 -1.63 12.40 7.41
C ASP A 5 -1.03 11.27 6.60
N VAL A 6 0.28 11.33 6.32
CA VAL A 6 0.95 10.29 5.54
C VAL A 6 0.96 8.97 6.29
N VAL A 7 1.26 8.99 7.60
CA VAL A 7 1.25 7.77 8.43
C VAL A 7 -0.14 7.14 8.44
N THR A 8 -1.19 7.95 8.56
CA THR A 8 -2.57 7.48 8.52
C THR A 8 -2.91 6.86 7.18
N GLN A 9 -2.52 7.50 6.08
CA GLN A 9 -2.77 6.99 4.73
C GLN A 9 -2.04 5.67 4.49
N ILE A 10 -0.81 5.54 4.98
CA ILE A 10 -0.08 4.27 4.90
C ILE A 10 -0.82 3.19 5.67
N GLY A 11 -1.30 3.50 6.87
CA GLY A 11 -2.09 2.56 7.67
C GLY A 11 -3.34 2.09 6.95
N ASP A 12 -4.06 3.00 6.31
CA ASP A 12 -5.24 2.66 5.52
C ASP A 12 -4.87 1.77 4.33
N ALA A 13 -3.76 2.07 3.66
CA ALA A 13 -3.28 1.25 2.55
C ALA A 13 -2.89 -0.15 3.02
N LEU A 14 -2.21 -0.26 4.16
CA LEU A 14 -1.85 -1.56 4.73
C LEU A 14 -3.08 -2.40 5.05
N THR A 15 -4.11 -1.79 5.62
CA THR A 15 -5.36 -2.47 5.92
C THR A 15 -6.02 -3.00 4.64
N LYS A 16 -6.04 -2.17 3.59
CA LYS A 16 -6.60 -2.55 2.30
C LYS A 16 -5.82 -3.69 1.66
N ILE A 17 -4.49 -3.64 1.71
CA ILE A 17 -3.63 -4.71 1.19
C ILE A 17 -3.90 -6.01 1.94
N ASP A 18 -3.98 -5.97 3.27
CA ASP A 18 -4.24 -7.17 4.07
C ASP A 18 -5.58 -7.79 3.71
N ALA A 19 -6.60 -6.98 3.49
CA ALA A 19 -7.91 -7.47 3.07
C ALA A 19 -7.83 -8.16 1.70
N LEU A 20 -7.08 -7.58 0.75
CA LEU A 20 -6.91 -8.17 -0.58
C LEU A 20 -6.11 -9.48 -0.51
N LEU A 21 -5.03 -9.51 0.26
CA LEU A 21 -4.20 -10.71 0.38
C LEU A 21 -4.94 -11.86 1.07
N SER A 22 -5.97 -11.56 1.85
CA SER A 22 -6.77 -12.55 2.56
C SER A 22 -7.99 -13.02 1.75
N ASP A 23 -8.24 -12.44 0.57
CA ASP A 23 -9.38 -12.81 -0.25
C ASP A 23 -9.19 -14.23 -0.81
N PRO A 24 -10.15 -15.14 -0.58
CA PRO A 24 -10.03 -16.54 -1.07
C PRO A 24 -9.90 -16.65 -2.58
N LYS A 25 -10.38 -15.66 -3.34
CA LYS A 25 -10.30 -15.65 -4.79
C LYS A 25 -8.92 -15.28 -5.29
N PHE A 26 -8.06 -14.72 -4.41
CA PHE A 26 -6.76 -14.17 -4.77
C PHE A 26 -5.67 -15.10 -4.24
N SER A 27 -5.19 -15.98 -5.10
CA SER A 27 -4.19 -16.97 -4.73
C SER A 27 -2.79 -16.36 -4.55
N TYR A 28 -2.07 -16.86 -3.54
CA TYR A 28 -0.66 -16.49 -3.34
C TYR A 28 0.22 -16.85 -4.55
N ARG A 29 -0.25 -17.73 -5.42
CA ARG A 29 0.45 -18.11 -6.66
C ARG A 29 0.31 -17.06 -7.75
N ASN A 30 -0.64 -16.14 -7.61
CA ASN A 30 -0.81 -15.04 -8.56
C ASN A 30 0.35 -14.07 -8.40
N PRO A 31 1.06 -13.69 -9.50
CA PRO A 31 2.15 -12.73 -9.41
C PRO A 31 1.76 -11.40 -8.76
N LYS A 32 0.52 -10.96 -8.94
CA LYS A 32 0.01 -9.73 -8.30
C LYS A 32 -0.05 -9.86 -6.79
N TRP A 33 -0.32 -11.07 -6.26
CA TRP A 33 -0.30 -11.31 -4.83
C TRP A 33 1.09 -11.05 -4.26
N GLN A 34 2.13 -11.56 -4.93
CA GLN A 34 3.51 -11.36 -4.53
C GLN A 34 3.91 -9.88 -4.59
N GLN A 35 3.45 -9.17 -5.63
CA GLN A 35 3.69 -7.73 -5.77
C GLN A 35 3.04 -6.94 -4.64
N LEU A 36 1.82 -7.27 -4.26
CA LEU A 36 1.14 -6.63 -3.13
C LEU A 36 1.83 -6.93 -1.80
N PHE A 37 2.29 -8.15 -1.63
CA PHE A 37 3.02 -8.53 -0.42
C PHE A 37 4.32 -7.70 -0.28
N ALA A 38 5.04 -7.53 -1.39
CA ALA A 38 6.25 -6.71 -1.40
C ALA A 38 5.93 -5.24 -1.12
N LEU A 39 4.84 -4.73 -1.70
CA LEU A 39 4.40 -3.36 -1.44
C LEU A 39 4.02 -3.17 0.04
N ARG A 40 3.36 -4.15 0.63
CA ARG A 40 3.01 -4.11 2.05
C ARG A 40 4.26 -3.95 2.92
N LYS A 41 5.29 -4.74 2.65
CA LYS A 41 6.56 -4.63 3.39
C LYS A 41 7.18 -3.25 3.24
N HIS A 42 7.20 -2.73 2.02
CA HIS A 42 7.78 -1.42 1.73
C HIS A 42 7.04 -0.31 2.48
N LEU A 43 5.71 -0.32 2.44
CA LEU A 43 4.89 0.68 3.14
C LEU A 43 5.04 0.58 4.65
N ASP A 44 5.11 -0.64 5.19
CA ASP A 44 5.32 -0.85 6.61
C ASP A 44 6.66 -0.25 7.08
N ASP A 45 7.72 -0.48 6.31
CA ASP A 45 9.03 0.09 6.60
C ASP A 45 9.01 1.62 6.56
N GLN A 46 8.35 2.20 5.56
CA GLN A 46 8.20 3.64 5.45
C GLN A 46 7.44 4.23 6.62
N GLN A 47 6.37 3.56 7.05
CA GLN A 47 5.59 4.00 8.21
C GLN A 47 6.44 4.02 9.47
N ARG A 48 7.23 2.98 9.70
CA ARG A 48 8.14 2.92 10.85
C ARG A 48 9.15 4.05 10.83
N GLN A 49 9.74 4.33 9.67
CA GLN A 49 10.72 5.40 9.53
C GLN A 49 10.11 6.77 9.85
N LEU A 50 8.88 7.00 9.40
CA LEU A 50 8.17 8.24 9.68
C LEU A 50 7.83 8.37 11.16
N VAL A 51 7.35 7.30 11.77
CA VAL A 51 7.01 7.30 13.20
C VAL A 51 8.24 7.52 14.06
N GLN A 52 9.37 6.96 13.66
CA GLN A 52 10.64 7.13 14.38
C GLN A 52 11.26 8.52 14.19
N GLY A 53 10.68 9.35 13.31
CA GLY A 53 11.17 10.70 13.10
C GLY A 53 12.45 10.78 12.30
N ILE A 54 12.75 9.76 11.48
CA ILE A 54 13.96 9.73 10.66
C ILE A 54 13.95 10.83 9.61
N PHE A 55 12.77 11.18 9.10
CA PHE A 55 12.62 12.21 8.08
C PHE A 55 11.90 13.43 8.64
N ALA A 56 12.38 14.63 8.27
CA ALA A 56 11.67 15.87 8.55
C ALA A 56 10.49 16.04 7.59
N ASP A 57 9.43 16.72 8.04
CA ASP A 57 8.20 16.90 7.26
C ASP A 57 8.40 17.67 5.96
N ASP A 58 9.46 18.48 5.89
CA ASP A 58 9.79 19.29 4.69
C ASP A 58 10.96 18.71 3.90
N SER A 59 11.39 17.50 4.21
CA SER A 59 12.53 16.89 3.54
C SER A 59 12.14 16.33 2.17
N PRO A 60 13.09 16.24 1.23
CA PRO A 60 12.85 15.58 -0.06
C PRO A 60 12.45 14.11 0.10
N GLU A 61 12.96 13.44 1.12
CA GLU A 61 12.62 12.04 1.42
C GLU A 61 11.14 11.92 1.78
N PHE A 62 10.63 12.85 2.59
CA PHE A 62 9.22 12.88 2.95
C PHE A 62 8.33 13.09 1.73
N ASP A 63 8.68 14.05 0.87
CA ASP A 63 7.93 14.32 -0.36
C ASP A 63 7.91 13.10 -1.28
N ARG A 64 9.02 12.39 -1.38
CA ARG A 64 9.11 11.18 -2.18
C ARG A 64 8.18 10.09 -1.64
N ILE A 65 8.16 9.90 -0.32
CA ILE A 65 7.29 8.92 0.32
C ILE A 65 5.82 9.25 0.05
N ALA A 66 5.44 10.52 0.18
CA ALA A 66 4.07 10.96 -0.07
C ALA A 66 3.66 10.70 -1.52
N LYS A 67 4.54 10.95 -2.48
CA LYS A 67 4.29 10.69 -3.90
C LYS A 67 4.16 9.19 -4.17
N GLU A 68 5.06 8.38 -3.64
CA GLU A 68 5.01 6.92 -3.80
C GLU A 68 3.72 6.36 -3.22
N LEU A 69 3.25 6.92 -2.11
CA LEU A 69 1.98 6.49 -1.51
C LEU A 69 0.80 6.77 -2.43
N GLY A 70 0.78 7.94 -3.09
CA GLY A 70 -0.24 8.26 -4.08
C GLY A 70 -0.26 7.25 -5.23
N ASP A 71 0.91 6.93 -5.77
CA ASP A 71 1.05 5.94 -6.84
C ASP A 71 0.62 4.54 -6.37
N ALA A 72 0.99 4.18 -5.16
CA ALA A 72 0.60 2.90 -4.57
C ALA A 72 -0.92 2.79 -4.40
N SER A 73 -1.57 3.88 -3.98
CA SER A 73 -3.03 3.91 -3.82
C SER A 73 -3.74 3.67 -5.14
N GLU A 74 -3.27 4.27 -6.23
CA GLU A 74 -3.83 4.04 -7.56
C GLU A 74 -3.66 2.58 -7.98
N SER A 75 -2.49 2.00 -7.75
CA SER A 75 -2.22 0.61 -8.06
C SER A 75 -3.13 -0.33 -7.26
N LEU A 76 -3.38 -0.02 -5.99
CA LEU A 76 -4.27 -0.81 -5.13
C LEU A 76 -5.70 -0.79 -5.65
N GLU A 77 -6.21 0.36 -6.08
CA GLU A 77 -7.55 0.45 -6.64
C GLU A 77 -7.69 -0.40 -7.90
N LYS A 78 -6.67 -0.38 -8.76
CA LYS A 78 -6.65 -1.18 -9.97
C LYS A 78 -6.65 -2.68 -9.65
N VAL A 79 -5.81 -3.10 -8.72
CA VAL A 79 -5.73 -4.51 -8.31
C VAL A 79 -7.05 -4.95 -7.67
N ALA A 80 -7.64 -4.10 -6.82
CA ALA A 80 -8.93 -4.41 -6.20
C ALA A 80 -10.02 -4.63 -7.26
N GLY A 81 -10.04 -3.79 -8.31
CA GLY A 81 -10.96 -3.97 -9.43
C GLY A 81 -10.73 -5.28 -10.18
N ASP A 82 -9.46 -5.64 -10.40
CA ASP A 82 -9.10 -6.89 -11.08
C ASP A 82 -9.53 -8.11 -10.25
N ILE A 83 -9.36 -8.07 -8.94
CA ILE A 83 -9.76 -9.16 -8.04
C ILE A 83 -11.29 -9.31 -8.04
N ALA A 84 -12.01 -8.20 -8.03
CA ALA A 84 -13.47 -8.23 -8.10
C ALA A 84 -13.96 -8.92 -9.38
N LYS A 85 -13.24 -8.71 -10.50
CA LYS A 85 -13.57 -9.36 -11.77
C LYS A 85 -13.33 -10.87 -11.75
N LEU A 86 -12.41 -11.36 -10.93
CA LEU A 86 -12.15 -12.79 -10.82
C LEU A 86 -13.39 -13.54 -10.35
N GLY A 87 -14.18 -12.92 -9.47
CA GLY A 87 -15.42 -13.51 -8.98
C GLY A 87 -16.52 -13.56 -10.02
N THR A 88 -16.49 -12.69 -11.02
CA THR A 88 -17.51 -12.63 -12.08
C THR A 88 -17.13 -13.43 -13.33
N ALA A 89 -15.87 -13.82 -13.48
CA ALA A 89 -15.40 -14.60 -14.62
C ALA A 89 -15.81 -16.08 -14.55
N LEU A 90 -16.33 -16.49 -13.41
CA LEU A 90 -16.82 -17.85 -13.20
C LEU A 90 -18.31 -17.93 -13.46
#